data_b91b4263f27e76743bce55dc663a025c
#
_entry.id   b91b4263f27e76743bce55dc663a025c
#
_cell.length_a   1.000
_cell.length_b   1.000
_cell.length_c   1.000
_cell.angle_alpha   90.00
_cell.angle_beta   90.00
_cell.angle_gamma   90.00
#
_symmetry.space_group_name_H-M   'P 1'
#
loop_
_entity.id
_entity.type
_entity.pdbx_description
1 polymer ?
#
loop_
_entity_poly.entity_id
_entity_poly.type
_entity_poly.pdbx_seq_one_letter_code
_entity_poly.pdbx_strand_id
1 'polypeptide(L)'
;SAKRLEGITIRVSGDSNLGIRYKTHVQSYGWQDWKENGVMSGTTGEAKRLEAICIELTGANKDKYDVYYRVHAQTYGWLDWSKNGEMAGTEGLAKRLEAINIVIVPKGANPGVATSKTFVSAYPGSINYKTHVQTFGWENNWRADGTMSGTSGKAKRLEAIQIRLGRNINGGVRYKTHVQTFGWQNWVSNGTTSGTSGLGKRLEAIQIELTGQAAQQYDIYYRVHVQSYGWLDWAKNGEMSGTSGLAKRLEGIQIVLVPKGAAAPGKTARACINR
;
A
#
# COMPACT_ATOMS: atom_id res chain seq x y z
N SER A 1 5.08 31.34 3.19
CA SER A 1 4.32 30.30 2.47
C SER A 1 5.11 29.01 2.46
N ALA A 2 4.52 27.92 2.90
CA ALA A 2 5.17 26.60 2.90
C ALA A 2 5.35 26.14 1.44
N LYS A 3 6.61 26.10 0.98
CA LYS A 3 6.96 25.63 -0.36
C LYS A 3 7.04 24.11 -0.38
N ARG A 4 6.59 23.46 -1.47
CA ARG A 4 6.68 22.02 -1.69
C ARG A 4 7.80 21.72 -2.69
N LEU A 5 8.41 20.57 -2.56
CA LEU A 5 9.27 20.04 -3.60
C LEU A 5 8.39 19.34 -4.66
N GLU A 6 8.59 19.67 -5.94
CA GLU A 6 7.89 19.03 -7.07
C GLU A 6 8.85 18.18 -7.90
N GLY A 7 10.13 18.51 -7.95
CA GLY A 7 11.18 17.79 -8.64
C GLY A 7 12.53 18.01 -7.97
N ILE A 8 13.48 17.13 -8.29
CA ILE A 8 14.85 17.17 -7.77
C ILE A 8 15.84 16.73 -8.83
N THR A 9 17.01 17.35 -8.86
CA THR A 9 18.19 16.92 -9.60
C THR A 9 19.35 16.75 -8.64
N ILE A 10 20.10 15.66 -8.75
CA ILE A 10 21.24 15.36 -7.89
C ILE A 10 22.43 14.98 -8.75
N ARG A 11 23.62 15.53 -8.43
CA ARG A 11 24.90 15.17 -9.06
C ARG A 11 25.95 14.96 -8.00
N VAL A 12 26.88 14.04 -8.27
CA VAL A 12 28.12 13.90 -7.51
C VAL A 12 29.22 14.66 -8.26
N SER A 13 30.11 15.32 -7.53
CA SER A 13 31.31 15.99 -8.07
C SER A 13 32.54 15.55 -7.27
N GLY A 14 33.74 15.68 -7.88
CA GLY A 14 35.00 15.36 -7.24
C GLY A 14 35.55 13.96 -7.53
N ASP A 15 34.72 13.02 -7.98
CA ASP A 15 35.15 11.70 -8.45
C ASP A 15 34.42 11.37 -9.76
N SER A 16 35.15 11.34 -10.88
CA SER A 16 34.56 11.07 -12.20
C SER A 16 34.07 9.62 -12.37
N ASN A 17 34.51 8.71 -11.52
CA ASN A 17 34.08 7.31 -11.49
C ASN A 17 32.92 7.03 -10.50
N LEU A 18 32.40 8.07 -9.87
CA LEU A 18 31.26 7.98 -8.96
C LEU A 18 30.06 8.72 -9.55
N GLY A 19 28.97 8.01 -9.69
CA GLY A 19 27.69 8.55 -10.11
C GLY A 19 26.62 8.39 -9.02
N ILE A 20 25.43 8.90 -9.31
CA ILE A 20 24.28 8.81 -8.41
C ILE A 20 23.01 8.60 -9.22
N ARG A 21 22.14 7.70 -8.76
CA ARG A 21 20.78 7.55 -9.27
C ARG A 21 19.77 7.72 -8.17
N TYR A 22 18.60 8.20 -8.54
CA TYR A 22 17.51 8.48 -7.61
C TYR A 22 16.17 8.35 -8.30
N LYS A 23 15.15 8.03 -7.51
CA LYS A 23 13.75 8.01 -7.93
C LYS A 23 12.88 8.64 -6.86
N THR A 24 11.78 9.27 -7.26
CA THR A 24 10.86 9.95 -6.36
C THR A 24 9.46 9.34 -6.43
N HIS A 25 8.77 9.37 -5.30
CA HIS A 25 7.34 9.10 -5.22
C HIS A 25 6.60 10.44 -5.37
N VAL A 26 5.76 10.53 -6.40
CA VAL A 26 5.04 11.76 -6.76
C VAL A 26 3.54 11.56 -6.51
N GLN A 27 2.90 12.58 -5.98
CA GLN A 27 1.45 12.62 -5.79
C GLN A 27 0.71 12.17 -7.05
N SER A 28 -0.20 11.21 -6.94
CA SER A 28 -1.02 10.61 -7.99
C SER A 28 -0.29 9.73 -9.01
N TYR A 29 1.04 9.86 -9.15
CA TYR A 29 1.85 9.08 -10.09
C TYR A 29 2.55 7.88 -9.41
N GLY A 30 2.76 7.94 -8.09
CA GLY A 30 3.51 6.93 -7.37
C GLY A 30 5.02 7.01 -7.62
N TRP A 31 5.71 5.88 -7.47
CA TRP A 31 7.14 5.79 -7.72
C TRP A 31 7.45 5.92 -9.21
N GLN A 32 8.34 6.87 -9.54
CA GLN A 32 8.85 7.07 -10.88
C GLN A 32 10.07 6.16 -11.15
N ASP A 33 10.46 6.06 -12.42
CA ASP A 33 11.69 5.37 -12.82
C ASP A 33 12.94 6.07 -12.27
N TRP A 34 14.03 5.30 -12.13
CA TRP A 34 15.33 5.82 -11.75
C TRP A 34 15.83 6.87 -12.74
N LYS A 35 16.33 7.97 -12.22
CA LYS A 35 17.04 9.04 -12.95
C LYS A 35 18.47 9.12 -12.45
N GLU A 36 19.41 9.55 -13.31
CA GLU A 36 20.83 9.55 -13.01
C GLU A 36 21.46 10.92 -13.25
N ASN A 37 22.48 11.22 -12.47
CA ASN A 37 23.50 12.25 -12.74
C ASN A 37 22.94 13.60 -13.22
N GLY A 38 21.94 14.15 -12.53
CA GLY A 38 21.36 15.46 -12.82
C GLY A 38 20.14 15.46 -13.75
N VAL A 39 19.67 14.27 -14.15
CA VAL A 39 18.35 14.17 -14.81
C VAL A 39 17.25 14.33 -13.77
N MET A 40 16.28 15.19 -14.03
CA MET A 40 15.20 15.50 -13.06
C MET A 40 14.33 14.28 -12.77
N SER A 41 14.07 14.02 -11.48
CA SER A 41 13.02 13.13 -10.98
C SER A 41 11.93 13.98 -10.30
N GLY A 42 10.68 13.68 -10.58
CA GLY A 42 9.53 14.48 -10.14
C GLY A 42 8.81 15.14 -11.31
N THR A 43 8.15 16.27 -11.05
CA THR A 43 7.39 17.05 -12.04
C THR A 43 7.77 18.51 -11.99
N THR A 44 7.41 19.26 -13.03
CA THR A 44 7.59 20.72 -13.08
C THR A 44 6.29 21.37 -13.53
N GLY A 45 5.77 22.31 -12.74
CA GLY A 45 4.57 23.09 -13.08
C GLY A 45 3.25 22.34 -12.98
N GLU A 46 3.26 21.10 -12.51
CA GLU A 46 2.05 20.26 -12.37
C GLU A 46 1.40 20.36 -10.99
N ALA A 47 2.00 21.12 -10.10
CA ALA A 47 1.56 21.24 -8.71
C ALA A 47 1.49 19.88 -7.96
N LYS A 48 2.27 18.88 -8.38
CA LYS A 48 2.40 17.56 -7.74
C LYS A 48 3.55 17.56 -6.75
N ARG A 49 3.27 17.18 -5.50
CA ARG A 49 4.31 17.13 -4.46
C ARG A 49 5.13 15.86 -4.56
N LEU A 50 6.39 15.95 -4.20
CA LEU A 50 7.20 14.77 -3.84
C LEU A 50 6.78 14.31 -2.43
N GLU A 51 6.65 13.01 -2.26
CA GLU A 51 6.26 12.37 -1.00
C GLU A 51 7.38 11.49 -0.43
N ALA A 52 8.25 10.93 -1.29
CA ALA A 52 9.40 10.13 -0.89
C ALA A 52 10.50 10.11 -1.96
N ILE A 53 11.69 9.62 -1.57
CA ILE A 53 12.84 9.47 -2.44
C ILE A 53 13.67 8.23 -2.07
N CYS A 54 14.28 7.59 -3.08
CA CYS A 54 15.36 6.61 -2.92
C CYS A 54 16.60 7.13 -3.65
N ILE A 55 17.78 6.94 -3.09
CA ILE A 55 19.06 7.39 -3.66
C ILE A 55 20.10 6.28 -3.56
N GLU A 56 20.81 5.99 -4.64
CA GLU A 56 21.91 5.01 -4.71
C GLU A 56 23.11 5.59 -5.44
N LEU A 57 24.29 5.15 -5.08
CA LEU A 57 25.50 5.44 -5.83
C LEU A 57 25.63 4.50 -7.03
N THR A 58 26.24 5.01 -8.13
CA THR A 58 26.52 4.30 -9.36
C THR A 58 27.99 4.52 -9.76
N GLY A 59 28.43 3.89 -10.84
CA GLY A 59 29.80 4.01 -11.34
C GLY A 59 30.79 3.03 -10.71
N ALA A 60 32.03 3.03 -11.21
CA ALA A 60 33.05 2.07 -10.84
C ALA A 60 33.50 2.16 -9.36
N ASN A 61 33.38 3.35 -8.77
CA ASN A 61 33.77 3.58 -7.37
C ASN A 61 32.59 3.48 -6.35
N LYS A 62 31.38 3.10 -6.79
CA LYS A 62 30.21 3.03 -5.91
C LYS A 62 30.42 2.20 -4.62
N ASP A 63 31.19 1.12 -4.73
CA ASP A 63 31.43 0.19 -3.62
C ASP A 63 32.44 0.70 -2.60
N LYS A 64 33.10 1.84 -2.87
CA LYS A 64 34.01 2.53 -1.94
C LYS A 64 33.30 3.45 -0.96
N TYR A 65 32.00 3.73 -1.18
CA TYR A 65 31.24 4.71 -0.44
C TYR A 65 29.87 4.19 -0.06
N ASP A 66 29.27 4.84 0.94
CA ASP A 66 27.85 4.75 1.30
C ASP A 66 27.21 6.14 1.16
N VAL A 67 25.99 6.20 0.63
CA VAL A 67 25.19 7.43 0.62
C VAL A 67 24.12 7.36 1.70
N TYR A 68 24.10 8.35 2.59
CA TYR A 68 23.03 8.57 3.57
C TYR A 68 22.21 9.79 3.18
N TYR A 69 20.91 9.72 3.40
CA TYR A 69 20.01 10.85 3.13
C TYR A 69 18.80 10.82 4.05
N ARG A 70 18.30 12.00 4.37
CA ARG A 70 17.05 12.16 5.13
C ARG A 70 16.23 13.30 4.55
N VAL A 71 14.93 13.26 4.81
CA VAL A 71 14.00 14.27 4.33
C VAL A 71 13.23 14.92 5.48
N HIS A 72 12.87 16.19 5.31
CA HIS A 72 11.87 16.88 6.12
C HIS A 72 10.51 16.64 5.47
N ALA A 73 9.62 15.95 6.17
CA ALA A 73 8.28 15.65 5.70
C ALA A 73 7.24 16.48 6.45
N GLN A 74 6.28 17.03 5.75
CA GLN A 74 5.20 17.84 6.31
C GLN A 74 4.55 17.13 7.51
N THR A 75 4.39 17.83 8.64
CA THR A 75 3.83 17.31 9.90
C THR A 75 4.78 16.41 10.70
N TYR A 76 5.71 15.70 10.05
CA TYR A 76 6.62 14.75 10.70
C TYR A 76 7.97 15.36 11.06
N GLY A 77 8.34 16.50 10.44
CA GLY A 77 9.66 17.08 10.60
C GLY A 77 10.74 16.27 9.89
N TRP A 78 11.98 16.37 10.37
CA TRP A 78 13.08 15.54 9.88
C TRP A 78 12.88 14.08 10.29
N LEU A 79 12.83 13.20 9.28
CA LEU A 79 12.91 11.76 9.48
C LEU A 79 14.36 11.34 9.70
N ASP A 80 14.56 10.10 10.15
CA ASP A 80 15.88 9.52 10.30
C ASP A 80 16.56 9.27 8.94
N TRP A 81 17.85 8.91 8.96
CA TRP A 81 18.65 8.75 7.78
C TRP A 81 18.45 7.38 7.12
N SER A 82 18.09 7.39 5.85
CA SER A 82 18.10 6.23 4.95
C SER A 82 19.48 6.04 4.35
N LYS A 83 19.76 4.82 3.89
CA LYS A 83 21.06 4.43 3.33
C LYS A 83 20.88 3.66 2.01
N ASN A 84 21.69 3.94 1.00
CA ASN A 84 21.90 3.10 -0.19
C ASN A 84 20.60 2.51 -0.80
N GLY A 85 19.68 3.34 -1.25
CA GLY A 85 18.44 2.92 -1.92
C GLY A 85 17.26 2.71 -1.00
N GLU A 86 17.43 2.76 0.32
CA GLU A 86 16.31 2.74 1.26
C GLU A 86 15.37 3.93 1.05
N MET A 87 14.11 3.78 1.38
CA MET A 87 13.13 4.85 1.22
C MET A 87 13.26 5.91 2.32
N ALA A 88 13.23 7.18 1.92
CA ALA A 88 13.10 8.33 2.82
C ALA A 88 11.83 9.11 2.48
N GLY A 89 10.94 9.35 3.46
CA GLY A 89 9.72 10.12 3.24
C GLY A 89 8.44 9.48 3.73
N THR A 90 7.35 9.68 2.98
CA THR A 90 6.02 9.17 3.34
C THR A 90 5.31 8.53 2.14
N GLU A 91 4.33 7.67 2.41
CA GLU A 91 3.47 7.07 1.39
C GLU A 91 2.02 6.97 1.88
N GLY A 92 1.07 7.34 1.01
CA GLY A 92 -0.36 7.24 1.30
C GLY A 92 -0.90 8.22 2.33
N LEU A 93 -0.07 9.11 2.86
CA LEU A 93 -0.39 10.08 3.91
C LEU A 93 -0.63 11.50 3.38
N ALA A 94 -0.46 11.71 2.08
CA ALA A 94 -0.58 13.02 1.44
C ALA A 94 0.35 14.10 2.05
N LYS A 95 1.56 13.70 2.51
CA LYS A 95 2.56 14.59 3.10
C LYS A 95 3.69 14.89 2.12
N ARG A 96 3.96 16.18 1.89
CA ARG A 96 5.01 16.62 0.96
C ARG A 96 6.38 16.57 1.61
N LEU A 97 7.39 16.41 0.78
CA LEU A 97 8.77 16.71 1.16
C LEU A 97 8.98 18.23 1.12
N GLU A 98 9.70 18.74 2.10
CA GLU A 98 9.99 20.17 2.26
C GLU A 98 11.49 20.46 2.17
N ALA A 99 12.35 19.51 2.57
CA ALA A 99 13.80 19.59 2.49
C ALA A 99 14.44 18.19 2.43
N ILE A 100 15.70 18.14 2.00
CA ILE A 100 16.52 16.93 1.96
C ILE A 100 17.96 17.25 2.39
N ASN A 101 18.58 16.33 3.13
CA ASN A 101 20.01 16.30 3.42
C ASN A 101 20.60 15.02 2.81
N ILE A 102 21.77 15.12 2.16
CA ILE A 102 22.48 14.00 1.55
C ILE A 102 23.95 14.10 1.95
N VAL A 103 24.54 12.97 2.34
CA VAL A 103 25.98 12.85 2.62
C VAL A 103 26.53 11.56 2.04
N ILE A 104 27.72 11.63 1.47
CA ILE A 104 28.48 10.46 1.00
C ILE A 104 29.66 10.29 1.96
N VAL A 105 29.84 9.06 2.45
CA VAL A 105 30.91 8.70 3.38
C VAL A 105 31.67 7.48 2.87
N PRO A 106 32.93 7.23 3.31
CA PRO A 106 33.62 5.99 3.01
C PRO A 106 32.79 4.77 3.38
N LYS A 107 32.93 3.68 2.61
CA LYS A 107 32.17 2.43 2.81
C LYS A 107 32.27 1.92 4.26
N GLY A 108 31.11 1.66 4.86
CA GLY A 108 31.02 1.18 6.25
C GLY A 108 31.15 2.26 7.30
N ALA A 109 31.47 3.51 6.95
CA ALA A 109 31.49 4.61 7.91
C ALA A 109 30.04 4.92 8.38
N ASN A 110 29.92 5.16 9.69
CA ASN A 110 28.65 5.61 10.28
C ASN A 110 28.80 7.09 10.65
N PRO A 111 28.02 8.00 10.07
CA PRO A 111 28.05 9.42 10.41
C PRO A 111 27.44 9.73 11.79
N GLY A 112 27.18 8.72 12.64
CA GLY A 112 26.64 8.90 13.99
C GLY A 112 25.14 9.28 14.01
N VAL A 113 24.38 8.79 13.04
CA VAL A 113 22.98 9.19 12.80
C VAL A 113 21.99 8.07 13.10
N ALA A 114 20.78 8.43 13.54
CA ALA A 114 19.67 7.50 13.70
C ALA A 114 19.11 7.06 12.34
N THR A 115 18.73 5.78 12.21
CA THR A 115 18.26 5.16 10.98
C THR A 115 16.94 4.37 11.12
N SER A 116 16.25 4.50 12.24
CA SER A 116 15.09 3.66 12.57
C SER A 116 13.77 4.13 11.95
N LYS A 117 13.57 5.46 11.82
CA LYS A 117 12.33 6.06 11.33
C LYS A 117 12.58 6.86 10.04
N THR A 118 13.01 6.18 9.01
CA THR A 118 13.37 6.80 7.72
C THR A 118 12.15 7.05 6.82
N PHE A 119 11.08 6.28 7.01
CA PHE A 119 9.90 6.25 6.16
C PHE A 119 8.62 5.98 6.96
N VAL A 120 7.55 6.70 6.62
CA VAL A 120 6.23 6.56 7.24
C VAL A 120 5.20 6.22 6.18
N SER A 121 4.51 5.09 6.33
CA SER A 121 3.49 4.64 5.40
C SER A 121 2.11 4.58 6.06
N ALA A 122 1.07 4.91 5.29
CA ALA A 122 -0.31 4.64 5.67
C ALA A 122 -0.68 3.16 5.58
N TYR A 123 0.20 2.32 5.01
CA TYR A 123 -0.04 0.91 4.77
C TYR A 123 0.76 0.06 5.77
N PRO A 124 0.12 -0.35 6.90
CA PRO A 124 0.83 -0.92 8.03
C PRO A 124 1.24 -2.38 7.87
N GLY A 125 0.72 -3.13 6.88
CA GLY A 125 0.93 -4.57 6.78
C GLY A 125 1.25 -5.09 5.39
N SER A 126 1.33 -6.43 5.29
CA SER A 126 1.58 -7.15 4.04
C SER A 126 0.40 -7.11 3.07
N ILE A 127 -0.82 -7.15 3.60
CA ILE A 127 -2.06 -6.88 2.88
C ILE A 127 -2.83 -5.79 3.61
N ASN A 128 -3.24 -4.77 2.87
CA ASN A 128 -3.91 -3.59 3.42
C ASN A 128 -5.26 -3.41 2.75
N TYR A 129 -6.29 -3.08 3.53
CA TYR A 129 -7.65 -2.91 3.04
C TYR A 129 -8.43 -1.91 3.89
N LYS A 130 -9.43 -1.29 3.29
CA LYS A 130 -10.40 -0.44 3.98
C LYS A 130 -11.75 -0.51 3.29
N THR A 131 -12.81 -0.30 4.05
CA THR A 131 -14.18 -0.39 3.56
C THR A 131 -14.92 0.94 3.65
N HIS A 132 -15.87 1.13 2.72
CA HIS A 132 -16.91 2.15 2.83
C HIS A 132 -18.10 1.52 3.54
N VAL A 133 -18.48 2.12 4.66
CA VAL A 133 -19.54 1.61 5.55
C VAL A 133 -20.72 2.56 5.53
N GLN A 134 -21.93 2.02 5.42
CA GLN A 134 -23.17 2.78 5.53
C GLN A 134 -23.12 3.77 6.70
N THR A 135 -23.45 5.03 6.46
CA THR A 135 -23.49 6.14 7.42
C THR A 135 -22.09 6.66 7.83
N PHE A 136 -21.07 5.79 7.89
CA PHE A 136 -19.71 6.18 8.35
C PHE A 136 -18.78 6.60 7.20
N GLY A 137 -19.09 6.21 5.94
CA GLY A 137 -18.22 6.47 4.80
C GLY A 137 -16.99 5.58 4.80
N TRP A 138 -15.92 6.05 4.14
CA TRP A 138 -14.64 5.37 4.12
C TRP A 138 -13.96 5.42 5.49
N GLU A 139 -13.41 4.28 5.92
CA GLU A 139 -12.52 4.27 7.09
C GLU A 139 -11.33 5.21 6.89
N ASN A 140 -10.97 5.96 7.93
CA ASN A 140 -9.85 6.90 7.88
C ASN A 140 -8.49 6.20 7.73
N ASN A 141 -8.36 5.02 8.34
CA ASN A 141 -7.11 4.25 8.36
C ASN A 141 -7.27 2.93 7.61
N TRP A 142 -6.20 2.51 6.93
CA TRP A 142 -6.09 1.18 6.37
C TRP A 142 -5.98 0.15 7.49
N ARG A 143 -6.68 -0.96 7.34
CA ARG A 143 -6.54 -2.17 8.16
C ARG A 143 -5.53 -3.09 7.50
N ALA A 144 -4.94 -4.00 8.28
CA ALA A 144 -3.92 -4.91 7.77
C ALA A 144 -4.01 -6.29 8.42
N ASP A 145 -3.50 -7.29 7.70
CA ASP A 145 -3.08 -8.59 8.20
C ASP A 145 -4.07 -9.21 9.22
N GLY A 146 -5.33 -9.38 8.83
CA GLY A 146 -6.38 -9.99 9.63
C GLY A 146 -7.13 -9.04 10.58
N THR A 147 -6.73 -7.77 10.67
CA THR A 147 -7.50 -6.78 11.44
C THR A 147 -8.84 -6.49 10.74
N MET A 148 -9.94 -6.52 11.46
CA MET A 148 -11.26 -6.28 10.88
C MET A 148 -11.39 -4.89 10.28
N SER A 149 -11.89 -4.82 9.02
CA SER A 149 -12.41 -3.62 8.38
C SER A 149 -13.93 -3.69 8.31
N GLY A 150 -14.62 -2.57 8.53
CA GLY A 150 -16.07 -2.51 8.64
C GLY A 150 -16.58 -2.52 10.07
N THR A 151 -17.72 -3.13 10.30
CA THR A 151 -18.38 -3.16 11.61
C THR A 151 -18.87 -4.56 11.97
N SER A 152 -19.04 -4.82 13.28
CA SER A 152 -19.74 -5.99 13.82
C SER A 152 -20.76 -5.54 14.83
N GLY A 153 -21.96 -6.13 14.83
CA GLY A 153 -23.04 -5.80 15.76
C GLY A 153 -23.72 -4.43 15.60
N LYS A 154 -23.32 -3.63 14.58
CA LYS A 154 -23.88 -2.29 14.31
C LYS A 154 -24.96 -2.26 13.22
N ALA A 155 -25.25 -3.41 12.62
CA ALA A 155 -26.21 -3.54 11.52
C ALA A 155 -25.95 -2.58 10.35
N LYS A 156 -24.65 -2.26 10.08
CA LYS A 156 -24.23 -1.39 8.98
C LYS A 156 -23.62 -2.22 7.84
N ARG A 157 -24.07 -1.96 6.61
CA ARG A 157 -23.58 -2.67 5.42
C ARG A 157 -22.24 -2.12 4.96
N LEU A 158 -21.44 -2.99 4.39
CA LEU A 158 -20.36 -2.59 3.51
C LEU A 158 -20.93 -2.20 2.15
N GLU A 159 -20.43 -1.13 1.57
CA GLU A 159 -20.86 -0.59 0.27
C GLU A 159 -19.74 -0.64 -0.78
N ALA A 160 -18.48 -0.54 -0.35
CA ALA A 160 -17.30 -0.66 -1.20
C ALA A 160 -16.08 -1.09 -0.40
N ILE A 161 -15.04 -1.52 -1.12
CA ILE A 161 -13.74 -1.92 -0.56
C ILE A 161 -12.59 -1.51 -1.47
N GLN A 162 -11.46 -1.21 -0.87
CA GLN A 162 -10.16 -1.06 -1.50
C GLN A 162 -9.17 -2.02 -0.86
N ILE A 163 -8.37 -2.73 -1.67
CA ILE A 163 -7.37 -3.72 -1.20
C ILE A 163 -6.06 -3.50 -1.95
N ARG A 164 -4.94 -3.51 -1.24
CA ARG A 164 -3.60 -3.42 -1.85
C ARG A 164 -2.57 -4.21 -1.05
N LEU A 165 -1.52 -4.67 -1.73
CA LEU A 165 -0.37 -5.28 -1.07
C LEU A 165 0.47 -4.24 -0.35
N GLY A 166 1.18 -4.67 0.68
CA GLY A 166 2.26 -3.92 1.31
C GLY A 166 3.48 -3.83 0.39
N ARG A 167 4.35 -2.86 0.67
CA ARG A 167 5.52 -2.55 -0.17
C ARG A 167 6.51 -3.70 -0.34
N ASN A 168 6.62 -4.55 0.66
CA ASN A 168 7.57 -5.67 0.67
C ASN A 168 7.04 -6.90 -0.08
N ILE A 169 5.85 -6.82 -0.66
CA ILE A 169 5.23 -7.91 -1.41
C ILE A 169 5.21 -7.55 -2.89
N ASN A 170 6.04 -8.23 -3.67
CA ASN A 170 6.09 -8.06 -5.11
C ASN A 170 4.94 -8.79 -5.80
N GLY A 171 4.25 -8.12 -6.72
CA GLY A 171 3.09 -8.65 -7.41
C GLY A 171 1.87 -7.76 -7.26
N GLY A 172 0.69 -8.34 -7.37
CA GLY A 172 -0.57 -7.61 -7.27
C GLY A 172 -1.65 -8.38 -6.51
N VAL A 173 -2.72 -7.69 -6.21
CA VAL A 173 -3.97 -8.25 -5.72
C VAL A 173 -5.10 -7.74 -6.61
N ARG A 174 -5.98 -8.64 -7.06
CA ARG A 174 -7.23 -8.27 -7.75
C ARG A 174 -8.43 -8.81 -7.00
N TYR A 175 -9.54 -8.12 -7.12
CA TYR A 175 -10.76 -8.45 -6.39
C TYR A 175 -11.99 -7.92 -7.12
N LYS A 176 -13.14 -8.53 -6.82
CA LYS A 176 -14.45 -8.09 -7.27
C LYS A 176 -15.50 -8.34 -6.21
N THR A 177 -16.55 -7.55 -6.21
CA THR A 177 -17.67 -7.65 -5.25
C THR A 177 -18.97 -7.93 -5.96
N HIS A 178 -19.84 -8.70 -5.31
CA HIS A 178 -21.25 -8.82 -5.67
C HIS A 178 -22.04 -7.73 -4.95
N VAL A 179 -22.69 -6.88 -5.72
CA VAL A 179 -23.41 -5.70 -5.23
C VAL A 179 -24.91 -5.90 -5.45
N GLN A 180 -25.69 -5.56 -4.45
CA GLN A 180 -27.15 -5.56 -4.51
C GLN A 180 -27.66 -4.92 -5.82
N THR A 181 -28.49 -5.60 -6.57
CA THR A 181 -29.09 -5.20 -7.86
C THR A 181 -28.13 -5.12 -9.05
N PHE A 182 -26.81 -4.97 -8.83
CA PHE A 182 -25.83 -4.90 -9.91
C PHE A 182 -25.14 -6.26 -10.19
N GLY A 183 -25.21 -7.21 -9.25
CA GLY A 183 -24.52 -8.48 -9.38
C GLY A 183 -23.00 -8.36 -9.21
N TRP A 184 -22.28 -9.32 -9.79
CA TRP A 184 -20.82 -9.31 -9.80
C TRP A 184 -20.28 -8.17 -10.66
N GLN A 185 -19.43 -7.35 -10.05
CA GLN A 185 -18.70 -6.31 -10.78
C GLN A 185 -17.46 -6.88 -11.46
N ASN A 186 -16.84 -6.08 -12.34
CA ASN A 186 -15.57 -6.42 -12.97
C ASN A 186 -14.44 -6.50 -11.92
N TRP A 187 -13.41 -7.29 -12.25
CA TRP A 187 -12.18 -7.34 -11.47
C TRP A 187 -11.50 -5.97 -11.46
N VAL A 188 -11.09 -5.53 -10.28
CA VAL A 188 -10.25 -4.35 -10.09
C VAL A 188 -8.98 -4.74 -9.32
N SER A 189 -7.95 -3.89 -9.34
CA SER A 189 -6.63 -4.22 -8.77
C SER A 189 -6.08 -3.11 -7.88
N ASN A 190 -5.22 -3.49 -6.96
CA ASN A 190 -4.22 -2.64 -6.28
C ASN A 190 -4.76 -1.28 -5.78
N GLY A 191 -5.78 -1.30 -4.93
CA GLY A 191 -6.34 -0.10 -4.30
C GLY A 191 -7.47 0.58 -5.08
N THR A 192 -7.84 0.08 -6.26
CA THR A 192 -9.03 0.54 -6.99
C THR A 192 -10.29 0.12 -6.25
N THR A 193 -11.29 0.98 -6.21
CA THR A 193 -12.56 0.69 -5.51
C THR A 193 -13.36 -0.40 -6.23
N SER A 194 -13.81 -1.42 -5.48
CA SER A 194 -14.87 -2.36 -5.88
C SER A 194 -16.08 -2.14 -4.99
N GLY A 195 -17.28 -2.11 -5.56
CA GLY A 195 -18.51 -1.74 -4.87
C GLY A 195 -19.05 -0.39 -5.33
N THR A 196 -19.88 0.23 -4.52
CA THR A 196 -20.51 1.53 -4.80
C THR A 196 -20.35 2.48 -3.62
N SER A 197 -20.34 3.78 -3.88
CA SER A 197 -20.35 4.83 -2.85
C SER A 197 -21.51 5.79 -3.13
N GLY A 198 -22.28 6.12 -2.12
CA GLY A 198 -23.41 7.04 -2.22
C GLY A 198 -24.70 6.46 -2.84
N LEU A 199 -24.69 5.22 -3.31
CA LEU A 199 -25.86 4.58 -3.94
C LEU A 199 -26.69 3.73 -2.95
N GLY A 200 -26.25 3.60 -1.73
CA GLY A 200 -26.97 2.83 -0.71
C GLY A 200 -27.07 1.33 -1.00
N LYS A 201 -26.17 0.77 -1.81
CA LYS A 201 -26.16 -0.64 -2.20
C LYS A 201 -25.21 -1.45 -1.32
N ARG A 202 -25.67 -2.61 -0.82
CA ARG A 202 -24.84 -3.50 0.01
C ARG A 202 -23.94 -4.39 -0.83
N LEU A 203 -22.80 -4.72 -0.29
CA LEU A 203 -22.03 -5.87 -0.72
C LEU A 203 -22.66 -7.15 -0.17
N GLU A 204 -22.72 -8.20 -0.97
CA GLU A 204 -23.27 -9.52 -0.62
C GLU A 204 -22.22 -10.62 -0.65
N ALA A 205 -21.20 -10.48 -1.50
CA ALA A 205 -20.06 -11.40 -1.58
C ALA A 205 -18.82 -10.70 -2.17
N ILE A 206 -17.67 -11.35 -2.01
CA ILE A 206 -16.38 -10.90 -2.53
C ILE A 206 -15.54 -12.10 -3.00
N GLN A 207 -14.74 -11.88 -4.04
CA GLN A 207 -13.65 -12.76 -4.48
C GLN A 207 -12.35 -11.96 -4.51
N ILE A 208 -11.26 -12.54 -4.00
CA ILE A 208 -9.94 -11.89 -3.92
C ILE A 208 -8.88 -12.90 -4.33
N GLU A 209 -7.95 -12.49 -5.20
CA GLU A 209 -6.81 -13.33 -5.56
C GLU A 209 -5.54 -12.51 -5.77
N LEU A 210 -4.41 -13.16 -5.60
CA LEU A 210 -3.10 -12.58 -5.85
C LEU A 210 -2.73 -12.75 -7.33
N THR A 211 -1.85 -11.87 -7.82
CA THR A 211 -1.30 -11.91 -9.17
C THR A 211 0.22 -11.79 -9.16
N GLY A 212 0.88 -12.22 -10.24
CA GLY A 212 2.33 -12.14 -10.38
C GLY A 212 3.08 -12.91 -9.30
N GLN A 213 4.20 -12.38 -8.84
CA GLN A 213 5.09 -13.04 -7.86
C GLN A 213 4.39 -13.30 -6.51
N ALA A 214 3.50 -12.42 -6.08
CA ALA A 214 2.73 -12.62 -4.85
C ALA A 214 1.94 -13.92 -4.86
N ALA A 215 1.32 -14.29 -6.00
CA ALA A 215 0.56 -15.54 -6.14
C ALA A 215 1.43 -16.81 -6.08
N GLN A 216 2.73 -16.68 -6.35
CA GLN A 216 3.71 -17.78 -6.25
C GLN A 216 4.22 -17.97 -4.83
N GLN A 217 4.32 -16.89 -4.05
CA GLN A 217 4.92 -16.88 -2.72
C GLN A 217 3.90 -16.99 -1.59
N TYR A 218 2.65 -16.59 -1.83
CA TYR A 218 1.61 -16.51 -0.80
C TYR A 218 0.29 -17.12 -1.26
N ASP A 219 -0.49 -17.55 -0.28
CA ASP A 219 -1.94 -17.76 -0.40
C ASP A 219 -2.65 -16.60 0.31
N ILE A 220 -3.73 -16.11 -0.29
CA ILE A 220 -4.59 -15.10 0.34
C ILE A 220 -5.83 -15.76 0.91
N TYR A 221 -6.07 -15.54 2.20
CA TYR A 221 -7.29 -15.97 2.88
C TYR A 221 -8.11 -14.75 3.30
N TYR A 222 -9.42 -14.88 3.21
CA TYR A 222 -10.34 -13.83 3.62
C TYR A 222 -11.66 -14.42 4.10
N ARG A 223 -12.28 -13.73 5.07
CA ARG A 223 -13.62 -14.07 5.57
C ARG A 223 -14.44 -12.81 5.81
N VAL A 224 -15.75 -12.96 5.78
CA VAL A 224 -16.70 -11.85 5.96
C VAL A 224 -17.64 -12.09 7.12
N HIS A 225 -18.03 -11.00 7.79
CA HIS A 225 -19.16 -10.98 8.72
C HIS A 225 -20.42 -10.66 7.94
N VAL A 226 -21.42 -11.55 8.03
CA VAL A 226 -22.66 -11.47 7.26
C VAL A 226 -23.86 -11.29 8.18
N GLN A 227 -24.79 -10.44 7.79
CA GLN A 227 -26.07 -10.25 8.48
C GLN A 227 -26.74 -11.59 8.76
N SER A 228 -27.14 -11.81 10.01
CA SER A 228 -27.81 -13.01 10.53
C SER A 228 -26.94 -14.29 10.64
N TYR A 229 -25.76 -14.31 10.03
CA TYR A 229 -24.88 -15.50 10.01
C TYR A 229 -23.60 -15.31 10.83
N GLY A 230 -23.22 -14.04 11.13
CA GLY A 230 -21.96 -13.75 11.80
C GLY A 230 -20.74 -13.96 10.87
N TRP A 231 -19.60 -14.29 11.45
CA TRP A 231 -18.39 -14.60 10.70
C TRP A 231 -18.53 -15.94 9.98
N LEU A 232 -18.32 -15.92 8.66
CA LEU A 232 -18.16 -17.14 7.86
C LEU A 232 -16.73 -17.68 8.01
N ASP A 233 -16.51 -18.88 7.51
CA ASP A 233 -15.18 -19.50 7.44
C ASP A 233 -14.32 -18.79 6.39
N TRP A 234 -13.02 -19.14 6.35
CA TRP A 234 -12.06 -18.54 5.44
C TRP A 234 -12.19 -19.09 4.01
N ALA A 235 -12.34 -18.20 3.04
CA ALA A 235 -12.17 -18.45 1.61
C ALA A 235 -10.71 -18.29 1.21
N LYS A 236 -10.29 -18.93 0.13
CA LYS A 236 -8.90 -18.95 -0.36
C LYS A 236 -8.83 -18.57 -1.85
N ASN A 237 -7.87 -17.74 -2.26
CA ASN A 237 -7.41 -17.60 -3.65
C ASN A 237 -8.53 -17.53 -4.72
N GLY A 238 -9.44 -16.57 -4.64
CA GLY A 238 -10.51 -16.39 -5.62
C GLY A 238 -11.82 -17.12 -5.29
N GLU A 239 -11.86 -17.95 -4.24
CA GLU A 239 -13.12 -18.54 -3.75
C GLU A 239 -14.08 -17.45 -3.30
N MET A 240 -15.38 -17.70 -3.41
CA MET A 240 -16.39 -16.76 -2.96
C MET A 240 -16.50 -16.73 -1.42
N SER A 241 -16.45 -15.54 -0.82
CA SER A 241 -16.80 -15.32 0.58
C SER A 241 -18.04 -14.42 0.67
N GLY A 242 -19.08 -14.89 1.37
CA GLY A 242 -20.33 -14.14 1.49
C GLY A 242 -21.58 -14.97 1.21
N THR A 243 -22.61 -14.35 0.63
CA THR A 243 -23.87 -15.02 0.31
C THR A 243 -24.27 -14.84 -1.14
N SER A 244 -25.01 -15.82 -1.68
CA SER A 244 -25.64 -15.74 -2.99
C SER A 244 -27.14 -16.05 -2.89
N GLY A 245 -27.99 -15.21 -3.51
CA GLY A 245 -29.44 -15.39 -3.55
C GLY A 245 -30.19 -15.14 -2.22
N LEU A 246 -29.49 -14.75 -1.16
CA LEU A 246 -30.08 -14.59 0.19
C LEU A 246 -30.35 -13.13 0.59
N ALA A 247 -29.93 -12.17 -0.23
CA ALA A 247 -30.09 -10.74 0.03
C ALA A 247 -29.50 -10.29 1.40
N LYS A 248 -28.38 -10.88 1.84
CA LYS A 248 -27.71 -10.58 3.11
C LYS A 248 -26.52 -9.67 2.88
N ARG A 249 -26.39 -8.63 3.71
CA ARG A 249 -25.27 -7.67 3.61
C ARG A 249 -24.01 -8.20 4.27
N LEU A 250 -22.88 -7.83 3.72
CA LEU A 250 -21.61 -7.89 4.43
C LEU A 250 -21.51 -6.71 5.41
N GLU A 251 -20.96 -6.96 6.58
CA GLU A 251 -20.80 -5.97 7.66
C GLU A 251 -19.35 -5.74 8.04
N GLY A 252 -18.49 -6.76 7.87
CA GLY A 252 -17.06 -6.70 8.14
C GLY A 252 -16.29 -7.70 7.30
N ILE A 253 -14.97 -7.49 7.19
CA ILE A 253 -14.05 -8.36 6.47
C ILE A 253 -12.70 -8.44 7.18
N GLN A 254 -12.07 -9.60 7.10
CA GLN A 254 -10.68 -9.86 7.48
C GLN A 254 -9.95 -10.50 6.31
N ILE A 255 -8.71 -10.07 6.04
CA ILE A 255 -7.88 -10.56 4.94
C ILE A 255 -6.46 -10.78 5.46
N VAL A 256 -5.85 -11.93 5.13
CA VAL A 256 -4.46 -12.26 5.50
C VAL A 256 -3.71 -12.87 4.34
N LEU A 257 -2.40 -12.67 4.30
CA LEU A 257 -1.48 -13.45 3.49
C LEU A 257 -0.79 -14.50 4.39
N VAL A 258 -0.66 -15.72 3.87
CA VAL A 258 0.17 -16.75 4.48
C VAL A 258 1.18 -17.27 3.44
N PRO A 259 2.34 -17.80 3.84
CA PRO A 259 3.26 -18.43 2.90
C PRO A 259 2.55 -19.49 2.05
N LYS A 260 2.93 -19.61 0.79
CA LYS A 260 2.31 -20.54 -0.17
C LYS A 260 2.25 -21.95 0.39
N GLY A 261 1.06 -22.55 0.40
CA GLY A 261 0.82 -23.90 0.92
C GLY A 261 0.76 -24.01 2.44
N ALA A 262 0.92 -22.91 3.20
CA ALA A 262 0.77 -22.95 4.65
C ALA A 262 -0.69 -23.18 5.07
N ALA A 263 -0.87 -23.62 6.31
CA ALA A 263 -2.19 -23.89 6.88
C ALA A 263 -3.10 -22.64 6.86
N ALA A 264 -4.39 -22.86 6.64
CA ALA A 264 -5.39 -21.79 6.74
C ALA A 264 -5.44 -21.22 8.16
N PRO A 265 -5.76 -19.92 8.32
CA PRO A 265 -5.87 -19.28 9.65
C PRO A 265 -7.06 -19.75 10.47
N GLY A 266 -7.87 -20.66 9.95
CA GLY A 266 -9.02 -21.26 10.63
C GLY A 266 -9.83 -22.16 9.71
N LYS A 267 -11.08 -22.47 10.10
CA LYS A 267 -11.98 -23.31 9.31
C LYS A 267 -12.25 -22.71 7.93
N THR A 268 -12.43 -23.56 6.91
CA THR A 268 -12.64 -23.18 5.51
C THR A 268 -13.92 -23.76 4.90
N ALA A 269 -14.63 -24.62 5.61
CA ALA A 269 -15.74 -25.40 5.04
C ALA A 269 -16.97 -24.56 4.65
N ARG A 270 -17.17 -23.39 5.30
CA ARG A 270 -18.36 -22.56 5.13
C ARG A 270 -17.99 -21.11 4.83
N ALA A 271 -17.20 -20.90 3.79
CA ALA A 271 -16.80 -19.55 3.35
C ALA A 271 -17.94 -18.80 2.62
N CYS A 272 -18.88 -19.56 2.05
CA CYS A 272 -20.03 -19.04 1.29
C CYS A 272 -21.33 -19.76 1.69
N ILE A 273 -22.45 -19.03 1.63
CA ILE A 273 -23.80 -19.57 1.84
C ILE A 273 -24.65 -19.23 0.60
N ASN A 274 -25.16 -20.26 -0.04
CA ASN A 274 -26.05 -20.14 -1.19
C ASN A 274 -27.49 -20.50 -0.80
N ARG A 275 -28.44 -19.95 -1.58
CA ARG A 275 -29.85 -20.36 -1.48
C ARG A 275 -30.01 -21.73 -2.12
#